data_3c9e2b10d121e0577f79979fd21524d4
#
_entry.id   3c9e2b10d121e0577f79979fd21524d4
#
_cell.length_a   1.000
_cell.length_b   1.000
_cell.length_c   1.000
_cell.angle_alpha   90.00
_cell.angle_beta   90.00
_cell.angle_gamma   90.00
#
_symmetry.space_group_name_H-M   'P 1'
#
loop_
_entity.id
_entity.type
_entity.pdbx_description
1 polymer ?
#
loop_
_entity_poly.entity_id
_entity_poly.type
_entity_poly.pdbx_seq_one_letter_code
_entity_poly.pdbx_strand_id
1 'polypeptide(L)'
;MLKYHVAVCDDEKSDLDGIVQSVQRYDAQGCFDIETYMDEDELLSELQMQKKSFDLLLLDIEMPSNGFQLAQSLIQMEKHPLVVFVTKRHEYAVQGYGIAFRYLVKPLDQTLLAAAMDAVLQELNSKHFTIEYDGITMSLETSDIYFLESHGHKVLIHCKEQDLTLRMSIPEALEQLPKRCFVSPHKSYLVNMEHIVYATGTAVFLSSGHQLPISRRKRQEFNQIFNAYLGR
;
A
#
# COMPACT_ATOMS: atom_id res chain seq x y z
N MET A 1 -0.87 -3.25 17.59
CA MET A 1 0.04 -3.42 16.47
C MET A 1 -0.78 -3.85 15.28
N LEU A 2 -0.63 -3.22 14.10
CA LEU A 2 -1.33 -3.63 12.89
C LEU A 2 -0.91 -5.06 12.55
N LYS A 3 -1.88 -5.90 12.23
CA LYS A 3 -1.65 -7.24 11.68
C LYS A 3 -1.99 -7.23 10.20
N TYR A 4 -1.17 -7.89 9.42
CA TYR A 4 -1.34 -8.02 7.98
C TYR A 4 -1.65 -9.46 7.62
N HIS A 5 -2.68 -9.67 6.81
CA HIS A 5 -3.06 -10.98 6.30
C HIS A 5 -2.20 -11.36 5.09
N VAL A 6 -1.52 -12.49 5.19
CA VAL A 6 -0.57 -12.96 4.18
C VAL A 6 -1.02 -14.32 3.66
N ALA A 7 -1.18 -14.46 2.35
CA ALA A 7 -1.30 -15.76 1.73
C ALA A 7 0.04 -16.22 1.14
N VAL A 8 0.39 -17.48 1.37
CA VAL A 8 1.52 -18.16 0.71
C VAL A 8 0.94 -19.25 -0.16
N CYS A 9 1.21 -19.21 -1.46
CA CYS A 9 0.69 -20.17 -2.42
C CYS A 9 1.82 -20.84 -3.20
N ASP A 10 1.88 -22.16 -3.12
CA ASP A 10 2.92 -23.01 -3.73
C ASP A 10 2.42 -24.45 -3.79
N ASP A 11 2.43 -25.10 -4.95
CA ASP A 11 1.95 -26.48 -5.13
C ASP A 11 2.93 -27.52 -4.55
N GLU A 12 4.20 -27.15 -4.32
CA GLU A 12 5.17 -28.01 -3.63
C GLU A 12 5.15 -27.78 -2.12
N LYS A 13 4.61 -28.73 -1.35
CA LYS A 13 4.50 -28.62 0.12
C LYS A 13 5.81 -28.30 0.83
N SER A 14 6.94 -28.82 0.35
CA SER A 14 8.26 -28.55 0.93
C SER A 14 8.68 -27.09 0.75
N ASP A 15 8.38 -26.49 -0.40
CA ASP A 15 8.68 -25.10 -0.71
C ASP A 15 7.75 -24.17 0.08
N LEU A 16 6.46 -24.50 0.13
CA LEU A 16 5.45 -23.80 0.94
C LEU A 16 5.89 -23.71 2.41
N ASP A 17 6.24 -24.85 3.03
CA ASP A 17 6.69 -24.89 4.42
C ASP A 17 8.00 -24.10 4.62
N GLY A 18 8.91 -24.13 3.64
CA GLY A 18 10.16 -23.38 3.65
C GLY A 18 9.95 -21.86 3.58
N ILE A 19 8.99 -21.39 2.77
CA ILE A 19 8.61 -19.98 2.68
C ILE A 19 8.02 -19.53 4.02
N VAL A 20 7.04 -20.28 4.54
CA VAL A 20 6.38 -19.95 5.82
C VAL A 20 7.40 -19.85 6.95
N GLN A 21 8.31 -20.82 7.08
CA GLN A 21 9.36 -20.78 8.12
C GLN A 21 10.27 -19.57 7.96
N SER A 22 10.61 -19.21 6.73
CA SER A 22 11.49 -18.06 6.45
C SER A 22 10.82 -16.75 6.81
N VAL A 23 9.52 -16.59 6.51
CA VAL A 23 8.72 -15.42 6.89
C VAL A 23 8.55 -15.36 8.41
N GLN A 24 8.25 -16.48 9.08
CA GLN A 24 8.12 -16.54 10.54
C GLN A 24 9.42 -16.18 11.27
N ARG A 25 10.59 -16.55 10.73
CA ARG A 25 11.90 -16.13 11.28
C ARG A 25 12.11 -14.63 11.17
N TYR A 26 11.63 -14.02 10.10
CA TYR A 26 11.68 -12.57 9.91
C TYR A 26 10.71 -11.87 10.86
N ASP A 27 9.51 -12.40 11.02
CA ASP A 27 8.40 -11.78 11.77
C ASP A 27 8.47 -12.06 13.28
N ALA A 28 9.57 -11.68 13.91
CA ALA A 28 9.74 -11.83 15.37
C ALA A 28 8.69 -11.07 16.21
N GLN A 29 7.97 -10.13 15.62
CA GLN A 29 6.97 -9.29 16.27
C GLN A 29 5.53 -9.79 16.08
N GLY A 30 5.31 -10.79 15.22
CA GLY A 30 3.99 -11.36 14.94
C GLY A 30 3.06 -10.41 14.21
N CYS A 31 3.61 -9.65 13.24
CA CYS A 31 2.85 -8.72 12.41
C CYS A 31 2.05 -9.43 11.31
N PHE A 32 2.44 -10.66 10.93
CA PHE A 32 1.82 -11.39 9.83
C PHE A 32 0.94 -12.53 10.34
N ASP A 33 -0.29 -12.56 9.83
CA ASP A 33 -1.20 -13.70 9.96
C ASP A 33 -1.16 -14.46 8.64
N ILE A 34 -0.56 -15.68 8.67
CA ILE A 34 -0.19 -16.42 7.46
C ILE A 34 -1.17 -17.54 7.21
N GLU A 35 -1.78 -17.53 6.03
CA GLU A 35 -2.55 -18.65 5.47
C GLU A 35 -1.81 -19.27 4.30
N THR A 36 -2.00 -20.59 4.09
CA THR A 36 -1.27 -21.34 3.07
C THR A 36 -2.21 -22.02 2.09
N TYR A 37 -1.83 -22.00 0.82
CA TYR A 37 -2.58 -22.58 -0.28
C TYR A 37 -1.64 -23.46 -1.13
N MET A 38 -2.08 -24.65 -1.47
CA MET A 38 -1.40 -25.54 -2.42
C MET A 38 -2.09 -25.57 -3.78
N ASP A 39 -3.20 -24.84 -3.90
CA ASP A 39 -4.02 -24.73 -5.09
C ASP A 39 -4.36 -23.26 -5.32
N GLU A 40 -3.91 -22.74 -6.46
CA GLU A 40 -4.14 -21.35 -6.86
C GLU A 40 -5.60 -21.05 -7.20
N ASP A 41 -6.37 -22.05 -7.66
CA ASP A 41 -7.79 -21.87 -7.97
C ASP A 41 -8.61 -21.71 -6.69
N GLU A 42 -8.23 -22.40 -5.60
CA GLU A 42 -8.82 -22.20 -4.28
C GLU A 42 -8.58 -20.76 -3.78
N LEU A 43 -7.34 -20.30 -3.83
CA LEU A 43 -6.97 -18.94 -3.44
C LEU A 43 -7.73 -17.89 -4.27
N LEU A 44 -7.76 -18.06 -5.60
CA LEU A 44 -8.46 -17.15 -6.50
C LEU A 44 -9.96 -17.10 -6.22
N SER A 45 -10.57 -18.26 -5.98
CA SER A 45 -11.99 -18.36 -5.65
C SER A 45 -12.34 -17.61 -4.37
N GLU A 46 -11.53 -17.73 -3.32
CA GLU A 46 -11.75 -17.02 -2.07
C GLU A 46 -11.62 -15.50 -2.21
N LEU A 47 -10.64 -15.04 -3.00
CA LEU A 47 -10.44 -13.62 -3.29
C LEU A 47 -11.58 -13.04 -4.13
N GLN A 48 -11.98 -13.72 -5.22
CA GLN A 48 -13.05 -13.25 -6.11
C GLN A 48 -14.42 -13.22 -5.43
N MET A 49 -14.71 -14.20 -4.57
CA MET A 49 -15.95 -14.25 -3.78
C MET A 49 -15.91 -13.30 -2.59
N GLN A 50 -14.84 -12.52 -2.41
CA GLN A 50 -14.63 -11.62 -1.27
C GLN A 50 -14.80 -12.32 0.10
N LYS A 51 -14.56 -13.62 0.17
CA LYS A 51 -14.59 -14.38 1.42
C LYS A 51 -13.42 -14.05 2.30
N LYS A 52 -12.26 -13.75 1.67
CA LYS A 52 -11.03 -13.35 2.33
C LYS A 52 -10.40 -12.16 1.61
N SER A 53 -9.63 -11.40 2.35
CA SER A 53 -8.79 -10.33 1.84
C SER A 53 -7.38 -10.51 2.39
N PHE A 54 -6.38 -10.36 1.54
CA PHE A 54 -4.98 -10.41 1.92
C PHE A 54 -4.29 -9.09 1.60
N ASP A 55 -3.32 -8.73 2.43
CA ASP A 55 -2.46 -7.56 2.22
C ASP A 55 -1.25 -7.91 1.35
N LEU A 56 -0.80 -9.17 1.45
CA LEU A 56 0.38 -9.70 0.75
C LEU A 56 0.12 -11.11 0.25
N LEU A 57 0.55 -11.39 -0.98
CA LEU A 57 0.70 -12.74 -1.54
C LEU A 57 2.17 -13.05 -1.77
N LEU A 58 2.64 -14.17 -1.22
CA LEU A 58 3.88 -14.83 -1.60
C LEU A 58 3.49 -15.99 -2.53
N LEU A 59 3.81 -15.86 -3.81
CA LEU A 59 3.22 -16.67 -4.87
C LEU A 59 4.30 -17.34 -5.72
N ASP A 60 4.26 -18.67 -5.85
CA ASP A 60 5.05 -19.32 -6.88
C ASP A 60 4.45 -19.05 -8.28
N ILE A 61 5.32 -18.97 -9.27
CA ILE A 61 4.93 -18.81 -10.67
C ILE A 61 4.67 -20.18 -11.31
N GLU A 62 5.43 -21.20 -10.91
CA GLU A 62 5.44 -22.52 -11.54
C GLU A 62 4.36 -23.44 -10.94
N MET A 63 3.11 -22.99 -10.96
CA MET A 63 1.95 -23.77 -10.58
C MET A 63 1.13 -24.22 -11.80
N PRO A 64 0.25 -25.23 -11.70
CA PRO A 64 -0.50 -25.79 -12.83
C PRO A 64 -1.29 -24.76 -13.64
N SER A 65 -1.97 -23.80 -12.97
CA SER A 65 -2.73 -22.73 -13.64
C SER A 65 -1.91 -21.45 -13.88
N ASN A 66 -0.61 -21.47 -13.60
CA ASN A 66 0.32 -20.35 -13.78
C ASN A 66 0.08 -19.15 -12.83
N GLY A 67 0.86 -19.08 -11.73
CA GLY A 67 0.80 -18.01 -10.72
C GLY A 67 0.97 -16.60 -11.27
N PHE A 68 1.61 -16.45 -12.44
CA PHE A 68 1.72 -15.17 -13.15
C PHE A 68 0.35 -14.68 -13.66
N GLN A 69 -0.49 -15.58 -14.21
CA GLN A 69 -1.84 -15.25 -14.66
C GLN A 69 -2.74 -14.90 -13.48
N LEU A 70 -2.59 -15.62 -12.36
CA LEU A 70 -3.27 -15.29 -11.11
C LEU A 70 -2.93 -13.86 -10.68
N ALA A 71 -1.65 -13.53 -10.55
CA ALA A 71 -1.21 -12.19 -10.17
C ALA A 71 -1.73 -11.11 -11.13
N GLN A 72 -1.73 -11.38 -12.44
CA GLN A 72 -2.23 -10.46 -13.47
C GLN A 72 -3.75 -10.22 -13.35
N SER A 73 -4.52 -11.23 -12.95
CA SER A 73 -5.95 -11.05 -12.71
C SER A 73 -6.24 -10.23 -11.45
N LEU A 74 -5.40 -10.38 -10.42
CA LEU A 74 -5.58 -9.67 -9.15
C LEU A 74 -5.33 -8.17 -9.26
N ILE A 75 -4.33 -7.73 -10.03
CA ILE A 75 -4.06 -6.29 -10.21
C ILE A 75 -5.20 -5.52 -10.90
N GLN A 76 -6.15 -6.21 -11.52
CA GLN A 76 -7.36 -5.59 -12.10
C GLN A 76 -8.44 -5.30 -11.05
N MET A 77 -8.27 -5.82 -9.82
CA MET A 77 -9.21 -5.57 -8.73
C MET A 77 -8.95 -4.19 -8.11
N GLU A 78 -10.01 -3.51 -7.71
CA GLU A 78 -9.92 -2.17 -7.09
C GLU A 78 -9.05 -2.17 -5.81
N LYS A 79 -9.19 -3.22 -4.99
CA LYS A 79 -8.31 -3.49 -3.85
C LYS A 79 -7.61 -4.83 -4.10
N HIS A 80 -6.33 -4.80 -4.35
CA HIS A 80 -5.52 -5.99 -4.57
C HIS A 80 -4.36 -6.07 -3.58
N PRO A 81 -3.94 -7.29 -3.19
CA PRO A 81 -2.77 -7.49 -2.34
C PRO A 81 -1.49 -7.07 -3.06
N LEU A 82 -0.45 -6.79 -2.29
CA LEU A 82 0.91 -6.77 -2.83
C LEU A 82 1.29 -8.20 -3.24
N VAL A 83 1.94 -8.36 -4.38
CA VAL A 83 2.41 -9.66 -4.85
C VAL A 83 3.93 -9.71 -4.79
N VAL A 84 4.46 -10.73 -4.11
CA VAL A 84 5.88 -11.09 -4.14
C VAL A 84 6.00 -12.47 -4.77
N PHE A 85 6.63 -12.56 -5.92
CA PHE A 85 6.91 -13.86 -6.51
C PHE A 85 8.06 -14.57 -5.79
N VAL A 86 7.88 -15.86 -5.52
CA VAL A 86 8.89 -16.75 -4.91
C VAL A 86 9.01 -17.99 -5.78
N THR A 87 10.01 -18.06 -6.66
CA THR A 87 10.08 -19.10 -7.70
C THR A 87 11.51 -19.58 -7.96
N LYS A 88 11.66 -20.75 -8.61
CA LYS A 88 12.95 -21.30 -9.02
C LYS A 88 13.52 -20.62 -10.28
N ARG A 89 12.71 -19.88 -11.05
CA ARG A 89 13.07 -19.35 -12.37
C ARG A 89 13.38 -17.84 -12.35
N HIS A 90 14.60 -17.52 -12.73
CA HIS A 90 15.07 -16.12 -12.85
C HIS A 90 14.47 -15.35 -14.04
N GLU A 91 14.12 -16.05 -15.12
CA GLU A 91 13.66 -15.44 -16.37
C GLU A 91 12.33 -14.68 -16.25
N TYR A 92 11.50 -15.05 -15.28
CA TYR A 92 10.23 -14.37 -15.03
C TYR A 92 10.36 -13.01 -14.34
N ALA A 93 11.53 -12.68 -13.79
CA ALA A 93 11.75 -11.38 -13.13
C ALA A 93 11.48 -10.20 -14.09
N VAL A 94 11.81 -10.35 -15.38
CA VAL A 94 11.57 -9.30 -16.39
C VAL A 94 10.09 -9.22 -16.76
N GLN A 95 9.39 -10.35 -16.83
CA GLN A 95 7.96 -10.40 -17.17
C GLN A 95 7.08 -9.94 -16.02
N GLY A 96 7.53 -10.10 -14.78
CA GLY A 96 6.85 -9.63 -13.58
C GLY A 96 6.89 -8.12 -13.36
N TYR A 97 7.61 -7.38 -14.22
CA TYR A 97 7.69 -5.93 -14.11
C TYR A 97 6.30 -5.28 -14.30
N GLY A 98 5.85 -4.53 -13.28
CA GLY A 98 4.52 -3.91 -13.26
C GLY A 98 3.40 -4.80 -12.69
N ILE A 99 3.69 -6.07 -12.33
CA ILE A 99 2.72 -6.99 -11.71
C ILE A 99 3.13 -7.30 -10.27
N ALA A 100 4.39 -7.71 -10.07
CA ALA A 100 4.91 -8.02 -8.75
C ALA A 100 5.60 -6.82 -8.11
N PHE A 101 5.37 -6.67 -6.81
CA PHE A 101 6.08 -5.69 -5.99
C PHE A 101 7.55 -6.07 -5.78
N ARG A 102 7.81 -7.38 -5.59
CA ARG A 102 9.17 -7.95 -5.44
C ARG A 102 9.23 -9.34 -6.06
N TYR A 103 10.46 -9.79 -6.24
CA TYR A 103 10.78 -11.11 -6.80
C TYR A 103 11.88 -11.76 -5.97
N LEU A 104 11.64 -12.99 -5.51
CA LEU A 104 12.58 -13.79 -4.74
C LEU A 104 12.82 -15.13 -5.45
N VAL A 105 14.05 -15.61 -5.40
CA VAL A 105 14.44 -16.87 -6.03
C VAL A 105 14.62 -17.93 -4.97
N LYS A 106 14.09 -19.14 -5.24
CA LYS A 106 14.30 -20.33 -4.39
C LYS A 106 15.68 -20.96 -4.67
N PRO A 107 16.39 -21.46 -3.65
CA PRO A 107 16.04 -21.41 -2.23
C PRO A 107 16.14 -19.99 -1.66
N LEU A 108 15.26 -19.63 -0.72
CA LEU A 108 15.20 -18.28 -0.17
C LEU A 108 16.47 -17.92 0.61
N ASP A 109 17.15 -16.88 0.16
CA ASP A 109 18.16 -16.19 0.96
C ASP A 109 17.47 -15.31 2.02
N GLN A 110 17.83 -15.53 3.29
CA GLN A 110 17.19 -14.84 4.41
C GLN A 110 17.42 -13.32 4.39
N THR A 111 18.57 -12.85 3.86
CA THR A 111 18.88 -11.42 3.75
C THR A 111 18.02 -10.76 2.67
N LEU A 112 17.87 -11.42 1.52
CA LEU A 112 17.03 -10.93 0.43
C LEU A 112 15.54 -10.96 0.81
N LEU A 113 15.10 -12.00 1.51
CA LEU A 113 13.75 -12.07 2.07
C LEU A 113 13.52 -10.90 3.03
N ALA A 114 14.42 -10.67 4.00
CA ALA A 114 14.28 -9.58 4.96
C ALA A 114 14.15 -8.22 4.24
N ALA A 115 15.01 -7.93 3.27
CA ALA A 115 14.95 -6.70 2.49
C ALA A 115 13.62 -6.55 1.70
N ALA A 116 13.09 -7.67 1.16
CA ALA A 116 11.79 -7.65 0.48
C ALA A 116 10.64 -7.40 1.46
N MET A 117 10.65 -8.06 2.62
CA MET A 117 9.62 -7.90 3.66
C MET A 117 9.65 -6.52 4.31
N ASP A 118 10.85 -5.93 4.52
CA ASP A 118 10.97 -4.53 4.97
C ASP A 118 10.32 -3.56 3.98
N ALA A 119 10.54 -3.77 2.69
CA ALA A 119 9.91 -2.96 1.65
C ALA A 119 8.39 -3.18 1.59
N VAL A 120 7.92 -4.42 1.79
CA VAL A 120 6.48 -4.76 1.89
C VAL A 120 5.85 -4.04 3.08
N LEU A 121 6.46 -4.14 4.27
CA LEU A 121 5.95 -3.45 5.46
C LEU A 121 5.91 -1.94 5.28
N GLN A 122 6.94 -1.35 4.67
CA GLN A 122 6.95 0.07 4.36
C GLN A 122 5.80 0.45 3.42
N GLU A 123 5.52 -0.39 2.41
CA GLU A 123 4.42 -0.19 1.48
C GLU A 123 3.06 -0.33 2.18
N LEU A 124 2.84 -1.41 2.94
CA LEU A 124 1.60 -1.64 3.68
C LEU A 124 1.34 -0.57 4.74
N ASN A 125 2.37 -0.22 5.54
CA ASN A 125 2.26 0.85 6.53
C ASN A 125 1.90 2.20 5.87
N SER A 126 2.33 2.45 4.64
CA SER A 126 2.00 3.69 3.93
C SER A 126 0.52 3.80 3.53
N LYS A 127 -0.20 2.69 3.54
CA LYS A 127 -1.65 2.67 3.31
C LYS A 127 -2.45 3.09 4.54
N HIS A 128 -1.81 3.22 5.69
CA HIS A 128 -2.46 3.51 6.97
C HIS A 128 -1.88 4.77 7.62
N PHE A 129 -2.75 5.60 8.15
CA PHE A 129 -2.41 6.74 8.98
C PHE A 129 -2.91 6.46 10.40
N THR A 130 -2.00 6.16 11.31
CA THR A 130 -2.34 5.86 12.70
C THR A 130 -2.40 7.16 13.50
N ILE A 131 -3.52 7.39 14.17
CA ILE A 131 -3.79 8.59 14.95
C ILE A 131 -4.27 8.25 16.37
N GLU A 132 -4.02 9.15 17.31
CA GLU A 132 -4.71 9.16 18.60
C GLU A 132 -5.88 10.16 18.56
N TYR A 133 -7.10 9.66 18.77
CA TYR A 133 -8.31 10.44 18.79
C TYR A 133 -9.14 10.08 20.03
N ASP A 134 -9.40 11.06 20.90
CA ASP A 134 -10.12 10.89 22.19
C ASP A 134 -9.58 9.74 23.06
N GLY A 135 -8.26 9.56 23.09
CA GLY A 135 -7.59 8.50 23.87
C GLY A 135 -7.69 7.10 23.26
N ILE A 136 -8.16 7.00 22.03
CA ILE A 136 -8.24 5.75 21.26
C ILE A 136 -7.24 5.84 20.11
N THR A 137 -6.42 4.80 19.92
CA THR A 137 -5.58 4.65 18.74
C THR A 137 -6.43 4.15 17.59
N MET A 138 -6.51 4.92 16.51
CA MET A 138 -7.24 4.58 15.28
C MET A 138 -6.28 4.48 14.10
N SER A 139 -6.60 3.61 13.15
CA SER A 139 -5.93 3.51 11.86
C SER A 139 -6.89 3.95 10.77
N LEU A 140 -6.52 4.97 10.00
CA LEU A 140 -7.24 5.45 8.83
C LEU A 140 -6.57 4.90 7.58
N GLU A 141 -7.35 4.39 6.62
CA GLU A 141 -6.81 4.14 5.28
C GLU A 141 -6.46 5.48 4.64
N THR A 142 -5.23 5.63 4.13
CA THR A 142 -4.80 6.89 3.51
C THR A 142 -5.63 7.23 2.26
N SER A 143 -6.14 6.22 1.56
CA SER A 143 -7.07 6.37 0.43
C SER A 143 -8.43 6.95 0.81
N ASP A 144 -8.79 6.95 2.09
CA ASP A 144 -10.05 7.56 2.56
C ASP A 144 -9.88 9.02 2.95
N ILE A 145 -8.64 9.53 2.98
CA ILE A 145 -8.32 10.91 3.31
C ILE A 145 -8.27 11.74 2.03
N TYR A 146 -9.16 12.72 1.89
CA TYR A 146 -9.13 13.68 0.78
C TYR A 146 -8.03 14.72 0.96
N PHE A 147 -8.02 15.39 2.11
CA PHE A 147 -7.04 16.42 2.44
C PHE A 147 -7.07 16.75 3.94
N LEU A 148 -6.04 17.44 4.39
CA LEU A 148 -5.94 17.97 5.74
C LEU A 148 -5.91 19.50 5.68
N GLU A 149 -6.62 20.16 6.59
CA GLU A 149 -6.69 21.61 6.71
C GLU A 149 -6.22 22.09 8.08
N SER A 150 -5.37 23.11 8.11
CA SER A 150 -4.89 23.72 9.36
C SER A 150 -5.94 24.64 9.96
N HIS A 151 -6.32 24.38 11.21
CA HIS A 151 -7.23 25.17 12.01
C HIS A 151 -6.57 25.59 13.36
N GLY A 152 -5.82 26.67 13.34
CA GLY A 152 -5.06 27.12 14.51
C GLY A 152 -4.00 26.11 14.90
N HIS A 153 -4.15 25.50 16.12
CA HIS A 153 -3.26 24.45 16.62
C HIS A 153 -3.78 23.03 16.36
N LYS A 154 -4.77 22.92 15.49
CA LYS A 154 -5.38 21.64 15.12
C LYS A 154 -5.36 21.47 13.60
N VAL A 155 -5.51 20.24 13.19
CA VAL A 155 -5.71 19.86 11.79
C VAL A 155 -7.07 19.17 11.69
N LEU A 156 -7.90 19.63 10.76
CA LEU A 156 -9.11 18.95 10.33
C LEU A 156 -8.75 18.01 9.19
N ILE A 157 -9.05 16.74 9.32
CA ILE A 157 -8.84 15.69 8.32
C ILE A 157 -10.18 15.46 7.65
N HIS A 158 -10.26 15.74 6.35
CA HIS A 158 -11.44 15.49 5.54
C HIS A 158 -11.38 14.09 4.95
N CYS A 159 -12.26 13.20 5.42
CA CYS A 159 -12.33 11.80 5.02
C CYS A 159 -13.62 11.49 4.26
N LYS A 160 -13.68 10.31 3.64
CA LYS A 160 -14.87 9.84 2.91
C LYS A 160 -16.11 9.71 3.79
N GLU A 161 -15.95 9.17 5.01
CA GLU A 161 -17.07 8.88 5.90
C GLU A 161 -17.35 10.04 6.87
N GLN A 162 -16.31 10.51 7.57
CA GLN A 162 -16.43 11.57 8.58
C GLN A 162 -15.14 12.36 8.72
N ASP A 163 -15.29 13.64 9.02
CA ASP A 163 -14.15 14.50 9.31
C ASP A 163 -13.65 14.31 10.75
N LEU A 164 -12.34 14.35 10.93
CA LEU A 164 -11.68 14.19 12.22
C LEU A 164 -10.83 15.42 12.54
N THR A 165 -10.81 15.84 13.82
CA THR A 165 -9.98 16.96 14.26
C THR A 165 -8.89 16.48 15.21
N LEU A 166 -7.63 16.69 14.84
CA LEU A 166 -6.47 16.28 15.65
C LEU A 166 -5.66 17.48 16.11
N ARG A 167 -5.01 17.34 17.27
CA ARG A 167 -4.06 18.33 17.78
C ARG A 167 -2.67 18.06 17.20
N MET A 168 -2.44 18.57 15.99
CA MET A 168 -1.17 18.48 15.29
C MET A 168 -1.06 19.62 14.27
N SER A 169 0.11 19.79 13.69
CA SER A 169 0.36 20.74 12.59
C SER A 169 0.43 20.01 11.23
N ILE A 170 0.30 20.76 10.14
CA ILE A 170 0.50 20.20 8.77
C ILE A 170 1.90 19.59 8.57
N PRO A 171 3.02 20.19 9.04
CA PRO A 171 4.33 19.55 8.96
C PRO A 171 4.39 18.21 9.70
N GLU A 172 3.85 18.12 10.94
CA GLU A 172 3.80 16.87 11.70
C GLU A 172 2.97 15.79 10.97
N ALA A 173 1.83 16.17 10.39
CA ALA A 173 1.03 15.26 9.58
C ALA A 173 1.80 14.76 8.35
N LEU A 174 2.55 15.65 7.67
CA LEU A 174 3.35 15.29 6.49
C LEU A 174 4.50 14.33 6.83
N GLU A 175 5.03 14.36 8.05
CA GLU A 175 6.05 13.40 8.49
C GLU A 175 5.49 11.99 8.68
N GLN A 176 4.21 11.87 9.06
CA GLN A 176 3.53 10.60 9.34
C GLN A 176 2.81 10.03 8.13
N LEU A 177 2.42 10.86 7.16
CA LEU A 177 1.73 10.46 5.95
C LEU A 177 2.71 10.10 4.82
N PRO A 178 2.33 9.19 3.90
CA PRO A 178 3.20 8.79 2.79
C PRO A 178 3.43 9.96 1.82
N LYS A 179 4.65 10.49 1.81
CA LYS A 179 5.06 11.64 0.96
C LYS A 179 4.82 11.41 -0.54
N ARG A 180 4.72 10.16 -0.97
CA ARG A 180 4.42 9.81 -2.36
C ARG A 180 2.96 10.04 -2.76
N CYS A 181 2.03 10.06 -1.77
CA CYS A 181 0.59 10.26 -2.00
C CYS A 181 0.14 11.68 -1.62
N PHE A 182 0.87 12.37 -0.74
CA PHE A 182 0.45 13.66 -0.21
C PHE A 182 1.37 14.80 -0.66
N VAL A 183 0.75 15.94 -1.02
CA VAL A 183 1.44 17.17 -1.41
C VAL A 183 0.82 18.39 -0.71
N SER A 184 1.64 19.39 -0.40
CA SER A 184 1.17 20.63 0.23
C SER A 184 1.10 21.77 -0.80
N PRO A 185 -0.08 22.08 -1.38
CA PRO A 185 -0.27 23.20 -2.31
C PRO A 185 -0.26 24.57 -1.61
N HIS A 186 -0.56 24.59 -0.31
CA HIS A 186 -0.61 25.78 0.53
C HIS A 186 -0.15 25.45 1.95
N LYS A 187 0.36 26.44 2.70
CA LYS A 187 0.82 26.25 4.09
C LYS A 187 -0.25 25.64 5.03
N SER A 188 -1.52 25.82 4.69
CA SER A 188 -2.66 25.36 5.49
C SER A 188 -3.29 24.07 4.97
N TYR A 189 -2.81 23.52 3.86
CA TYR A 189 -3.41 22.32 3.24
C TYR A 189 -2.36 21.28 2.92
N LEU A 190 -2.72 20.03 3.19
CA LEU A 190 -2.02 18.83 2.73
C LEU A 190 -3.02 17.96 1.98
N VAL A 191 -2.78 17.69 0.71
CA VAL A 191 -3.74 17.07 -0.21
C VAL A 191 -3.28 15.69 -0.63
N ASN A 192 -4.18 14.72 -0.60
CA ASN A 192 -3.93 13.41 -1.19
C ASN A 192 -4.06 13.50 -2.71
N MET A 193 -2.98 13.15 -3.42
CA MET A 193 -2.91 13.25 -4.88
C MET A 193 -3.81 12.25 -5.60
N GLU A 194 -4.18 11.14 -4.95
CA GLU A 194 -5.13 10.15 -5.48
C GLU A 194 -6.52 10.76 -5.73
N HIS A 195 -6.88 11.79 -4.96
CA HIS A 195 -8.16 12.47 -5.05
C HIS A 195 -8.14 13.75 -5.90
N ILE A 196 -7.01 14.09 -6.53
CA ILE A 196 -6.92 15.23 -7.42
C ILE A 196 -7.51 14.86 -8.78
N VAL A 197 -8.64 15.51 -9.13
CA VAL A 197 -9.27 15.35 -10.45
C VAL A 197 -8.51 16.17 -11.50
N TYR A 198 -8.19 17.43 -11.17
CA TYR A 198 -7.32 18.29 -11.97
C TYR A 198 -6.78 19.46 -11.12
N ALA A 199 -5.74 20.10 -11.63
CA ALA A 199 -5.16 21.29 -11.02
C ALA A 199 -4.98 22.39 -12.06
N THR A 200 -5.13 23.63 -11.60
CA THR A 200 -4.84 24.83 -12.39
C THR A 200 -3.59 25.53 -11.86
N GLY A 201 -3.20 26.67 -12.42
CA GLY A 201 -2.10 27.45 -11.86
C GLY A 201 -2.35 28.04 -10.46
N THR A 202 -3.59 28.00 -9.93
CA THR A 202 -3.98 28.65 -8.67
C THR A 202 -4.79 27.79 -7.73
N ALA A 203 -5.33 26.64 -8.18
CA ALA A 203 -6.20 25.78 -7.39
C ALA A 203 -6.08 24.31 -7.75
N VAL A 204 -6.38 23.44 -6.78
CA VAL A 204 -6.53 22.00 -6.92
C VAL A 204 -8.00 21.65 -6.74
N PHE A 205 -8.54 20.77 -7.59
CA PHE A 205 -9.92 20.31 -7.56
C PHE A 205 -9.94 18.81 -7.21
N LEU A 206 -10.71 18.46 -6.19
CA LEU A 206 -10.76 17.12 -5.62
C LEU A 206 -12.02 16.36 -6.02
N SER A 207 -11.97 15.04 -6.02
CA SER A 207 -13.12 14.15 -6.23
C SER A 207 -14.24 14.34 -5.19
N SER A 208 -13.90 14.83 -4.00
CA SER A 208 -14.84 15.25 -2.96
C SER A 208 -15.62 16.55 -3.27
N GLY A 209 -15.34 17.21 -4.42
CA GLY A 209 -15.91 18.48 -4.80
C GLY A 209 -15.23 19.72 -4.19
N HIS A 210 -14.27 19.55 -3.31
CA HIS A 210 -13.53 20.67 -2.72
C HIS A 210 -12.55 21.30 -3.72
N GLN A 211 -12.41 22.62 -3.61
CA GLN A 211 -11.42 23.41 -4.33
C GLN A 211 -10.45 24.04 -3.34
N LEU A 212 -9.16 23.74 -3.46
CA LEU A 212 -8.12 24.21 -2.55
C LEU A 212 -7.12 25.12 -3.26
N PRO A 213 -6.63 26.21 -2.63
CA PRO A 213 -5.73 27.15 -3.25
C PRO A 213 -4.30 26.60 -3.39
N ILE A 214 -3.62 26.97 -4.49
CA ILE A 214 -2.18 26.79 -4.64
C ILE A 214 -1.51 28.15 -4.39
N SER A 215 -0.68 28.23 -3.34
CA SER A 215 0.06 29.46 -3.06
C SER A 215 1.14 29.71 -4.10
N ARG A 216 1.46 31.01 -4.39
CA ARG A 216 2.51 31.36 -5.35
C ARG A 216 3.85 30.71 -5.05
N ARG A 217 4.19 30.61 -3.75
CA ARG A 217 5.46 30.02 -3.29
C ARG A 217 5.53 28.51 -3.48
N LYS A 218 4.39 27.81 -3.39
CA LYS A 218 4.31 26.34 -3.49
C LYS A 218 4.04 25.84 -4.91
N ARG A 219 3.72 26.71 -5.85
CA ARG A 219 3.28 26.31 -7.20
C ARG A 219 4.30 25.46 -7.95
N GLN A 220 5.57 25.85 -7.92
CA GLN A 220 6.60 25.14 -8.65
C GLN A 220 6.84 23.76 -8.03
N GLU A 221 6.97 23.69 -6.71
CA GLU A 221 7.14 22.44 -5.95
C GLU A 221 5.93 21.52 -6.15
N PHE A 222 4.72 22.05 -6.03
CA PHE A 222 3.48 21.31 -6.28
C PHE A 222 3.46 20.69 -7.68
N ASN A 223 3.73 21.48 -8.72
CA ASN A 223 3.71 20.98 -10.10
C ASN A 223 4.76 19.90 -10.33
N GLN A 224 5.96 20.02 -9.75
CA GLN A 224 7.00 19.01 -9.88
C GLN A 224 6.57 17.68 -9.24
N ILE A 225 6.03 17.73 -8.02
CA ILE A 225 5.60 16.53 -7.28
C ILE A 225 4.39 15.90 -7.98
N PHE A 226 3.39 16.71 -8.36
CA PHE A 226 2.18 16.19 -8.97
C PHE A 226 2.43 15.60 -10.37
N ASN A 227 3.28 16.23 -11.20
CA ASN A 227 3.67 15.66 -12.49
C ASN A 227 4.46 14.34 -12.34
N ALA A 228 5.34 14.27 -11.35
CA ALA A 228 6.04 13.02 -11.04
C ALA A 228 5.09 11.92 -10.54
N TYR A 229 4.01 12.29 -9.86
CA TYR A 229 2.95 11.37 -9.46
C TYR A 229 2.15 10.84 -10.66
N LEU A 230 1.76 11.71 -11.60
CA LEU A 230 1.01 11.34 -12.82
C LEU A 230 1.82 10.51 -13.82
N GLY A 231 3.14 10.58 -13.78
CA GLY A 231 4.05 9.83 -14.65
C GLY A 231 4.42 8.42 -14.15
N ARG A 232 3.79 7.97 -13.07
CA ARG A 232 3.93 6.61 -12.52
C ARG A 232 2.84 5.71 -13.09
#